data_7930a4b3997e5fc673f842cbc6021848
#
_entry.id   7930a4b3997e5fc673f842cbc6021848
#
_cell.length_a   1.000
_cell.length_b   1.000
_cell.length_c   1.000
_cell.angle_alpha   90.00
_cell.angle_beta   90.00
_cell.angle_gamma   90.00
#
_symmetry.space_group_name_H-M   'P 1'
#
loop_
_entity.id
_entity.type
_entity.pdbx_description
1 polymer ?
#
loop_
_entity_poly.entity_id
_entity_poly.type
_entity_poly.pdbx_seq_one_letter_code
_entity_poly.pdbx_strand_id
1 'polypeptide(L)'
;MFSMQKEPSVYWIGDSTVQFNHIDTWPQCGMGQALDIYLRPGITIHDHAKNGRSAKSFLAEGLWEPVYQALQPGDLLLIQFGHNDEKEYDSERYSSPEDFALLLLNYANLAKKKEAYPVLVTPLTRRLLLPDGKLENSHGVYPDAVRCLAARENLPLIDLTAASRELVESMPDEKSREFYMVFPAGMYDNYPDGKEDNTHLRYLGAVTFCSMIADGLKSLGGVYADFLLQGPIMDKYDGKQYEK
;
A
#
# COMPACT_ATOMS: atom_id res chain seq x y z
N MET A 1 -19.09 28.40 -22.17
CA MET A 1 -17.81 28.14 -21.47
C MET A 1 -17.93 26.76 -20.85
N PHE A 2 -17.41 25.71 -21.49
CA PHE A 2 -17.42 24.37 -20.92
C PHE A 2 -16.41 24.41 -19.77
N SER A 3 -16.89 24.30 -18.54
CA SER A 3 -16.02 23.99 -17.39
C SER A 3 -15.36 22.65 -17.70
N MET A 4 -14.06 22.66 -17.97
CA MET A 4 -13.30 21.42 -17.99
C MET A 4 -13.41 20.87 -16.55
N GLN A 5 -14.19 19.80 -16.39
CA GLN A 5 -14.25 19.09 -15.12
C GLN A 5 -12.84 18.62 -14.82
N LYS A 6 -12.28 18.97 -13.69
CA LYS A 6 -10.97 18.53 -13.26
C LYS A 6 -10.98 17.00 -13.18
N GLU A 7 -9.99 16.35 -13.78
CA GLU A 7 -9.83 14.91 -13.60
C GLU A 7 -9.65 14.57 -12.12
N PRO A 8 -10.26 13.49 -11.64
CA PRO A 8 -10.10 13.07 -10.26
C PRO A 8 -8.66 12.63 -9.97
N SER A 9 -8.29 12.62 -8.72
CA SER A 9 -6.96 12.21 -8.26
C SER A 9 -7.04 10.98 -7.36
N VAL A 10 -5.90 10.28 -7.21
CA VAL A 10 -5.73 9.23 -6.21
C VAL A 10 -4.91 9.80 -5.06
N TYR A 11 -5.43 9.71 -3.86
CA TYR A 11 -4.71 9.99 -2.61
C TYR A 11 -4.38 8.67 -1.93
N TRP A 12 -3.16 8.51 -1.43
CA TRP A 12 -2.78 7.33 -0.66
C TRP A 12 -2.17 7.73 0.67
N ILE A 13 -2.82 7.32 1.76
CA ILE A 13 -2.32 7.46 3.12
C ILE A 13 -1.86 6.11 3.64
N GLY A 14 -0.72 6.10 4.35
CA GLY A 14 -0.12 4.85 4.79
C GLY A 14 1.23 5.04 5.47
N ASP A 15 1.95 3.95 5.52
CA ASP A 15 3.27 3.86 6.16
C ASP A 15 4.43 3.76 5.14
N SER A 16 5.58 3.21 5.57
CA SER A 16 6.79 3.10 4.78
C SER A 16 6.69 2.17 3.57
N THR A 17 5.72 1.28 3.52
CA THR A 17 5.52 0.38 2.37
C THR A 17 4.87 1.10 1.18
N VAL A 18 4.27 2.25 1.45
CA VAL A 18 3.63 3.12 0.45
C VAL A 18 4.48 4.33 0.11
N GLN A 19 5.13 4.96 1.12
CA GLN A 19 5.79 6.25 1.00
C GLN A 19 6.71 6.39 -0.20
N PHE A 20 6.64 7.55 -0.90
CA PHE A 20 7.62 7.99 -1.87
C PHE A 20 9.00 8.16 -1.22
N ASN A 21 9.99 7.42 -1.70
CA ASN A 21 11.37 7.45 -1.23
C ASN A 21 12.26 8.20 -2.23
N HIS A 22 13.21 8.99 -1.71
CA HIS A 22 14.15 9.77 -2.51
C HIS A 22 15.38 8.94 -2.90
N ILE A 23 16.23 9.51 -3.77
CA ILE A 23 17.41 8.83 -4.32
C ILE A 23 18.44 8.45 -3.24
N ASP A 24 18.48 9.16 -2.13
CA ASP A 24 19.35 8.89 -0.99
C ASP A 24 19.01 7.57 -0.25
N THR A 25 17.81 7.05 -0.45
CA THR A 25 17.39 5.76 0.09
C THR A 25 17.27 4.67 -0.99
N TRP A 26 17.68 4.97 -2.24
CA TRP A 26 17.67 3.97 -3.32
C TRP A 26 18.50 2.74 -2.95
N PRO A 27 18.00 1.49 -3.12
CA PRO A 27 16.86 1.07 -3.96
C PRO A 27 15.51 0.98 -3.25
N GLN A 28 15.34 1.54 -2.04
CA GLN A 28 14.05 1.52 -1.36
C GLN A 28 13.02 2.29 -2.19
N CYS A 29 11.85 1.65 -2.41
CA CYS A 29 10.76 2.16 -3.19
C CYS A 29 9.43 1.80 -2.53
N GLY A 30 8.57 2.78 -2.28
CA GLY A 30 7.22 2.50 -1.81
C GLY A 30 6.23 2.30 -2.95
N MET A 31 5.10 1.66 -2.66
CA MET A 31 4.06 1.42 -3.67
C MET A 31 3.47 2.71 -4.24
N GLY A 32 3.42 3.79 -3.46
CA GLY A 32 2.97 5.09 -3.95
C GLY A 32 3.79 5.65 -5.11
N GLN A 33 5.06 5.22 -5.27
CA GLN A 33 5.91 5.58 -6.40
C GLN A 33 5.61 4.81 -7.69
N ALA A 34 4.92 3.68 -7.59
CA ALA A 34 4.73 2.76 -8.71
C ALA A 34 3.28 2.68 -9.20
N LEU A 35 2.31 3.21 -8.45
CA LEU A 35 0.91 3.07 -8.79
C LEU A 35 0.52 3.81 -10.08
N ASP A 36 1.20 4.91 -10.41
CA ASP A 36 0.92 5.73 -11.60
C ASP A 36 1.01 4.94 -12.92
N ILE A 37 1.87 3.90 -12.98
CA ILE A 37 1.99 3.05 -14.18
C ILE A 37 0.70 2.26 -14.50
N TYR A 38 -0.20 2.13 -13.54
CA TYR A 38 -1.48 1.43 -13.68
C TYR A 38 -2.66 2.39 -13.86
N LEU A 39 -2.46 3.69 -13.65
CA LEU A 39 -3.51 4.70 -13.73
C LEU A 39 -3.69 5.20 -15.16
N ARG A 40 -4.93 5.51 -15.55
CA ARG A 40 -5.20 6.09 -16.85
C ARG A 40 -4.62 7.50 -16.97
N PRO A 41 -4.31 7.96 -18.21
CA PRO A 41 -3.83 9.33 -18.42
C PRO A 41 -4.78 10.37 -17.83
N GLY A 42 -4.22 11.40 -17.19
CA GLY A 42 -4.95 12.48 -16.53
C GLY A 42 -5.20 12.26 -15.04
N ILE A 43 -5.09 11.02 -14.53
CA ILE A 43 -5.13 10.76 -13.09
C ILE A 43 -3.77 11.09 -12.48
N THR A 44 -3.78 11.83 -11.37
CA THR A 44 -2.58 12.13 -10.58
C THR A 44 -2.63 11.37 -9.26
N ILE A 45 -1.51 10.74 -8.86
CA ILE A 45 -1.36 10.18 -7.52
C ILE A 45 -0.71 11.20 -6.58
N HIS A 46 -1.32 11.36 -5.41
CA HIS A 46 -0.81 12.13 -4.27
C HIS A 46 -0.47 11.15 -3.15
N ASP A 47 0.81 10.78 -3.06
CA ASP A 47 1.31 9.93 -1.99
C ASP A 47 1.56 10.76 -0.74
N HIS A 48 0.72 10.57 0.27
CA HIS A 48 0.82 11.20 1.59
C HIS A 48 1.30 10.23 2.67
N ALA A 49 1.66 9.00 2.29
CA ALA A 49 2.20 8.03 3.24
C ALA A 49 3.49 8.53 3.89
N LYS A 50 3.75 8.09 5.12
CA LYS A 50 4.92 8.52 5.88
C LYS A 50 5.58 7.36 6.62
N ASN A 51 6.90 7.21 6.42
CA ASN A 51 7.70 6.17 7.08
C ASN A 51 7.46 6.14 8.60
N GLY A 52 7.21 4.93 9.12
CA GLY A 52 7.05 4.70 10.55
C GLY A 52 5.72 5.17 11.15
N ARG A 53 4.75 5.63 10.36
CA ARG A 53 3.46 6.07 10.89
C ARG A 53 2.46 4.93 10.98
N SER A 54 1.74 4.92 12.09
CA SER A 54 0.51 4.18 12.29
C SER A 54 -0.69 5.06 11.92
N ALA A 55 -1.89 4.49 11.85
CA ALA A 55 -3.10 5.28 11.66
C ALA A 55 -3.27 6.33 12.76
N LYS A 56 -2.91 5.99 14.00
CA LYS A 56 -2.94 6.89 15.16
C LYS A 56 -1.94 8.04 15.03
N SER A 57 -0.66 7.74 14.82
CA SER A 57 0.39 8.77 14.76
C SER A 57 0.23 9.66 13.52
N PHE A 58 -0.26 9.14 12.40
CA PHE A 58 -0.57 9.91 11.21
C PHE A 58 -1.60 11.01 11.49
N LEU A 59 -2.63 10.69 12.28
CA LEU A 59 -3.63 11.66 12.71
C LEU A 59 -3.06 12.64 13.74
N ALA A 60 -2.37 12.14 14.75
CA ALA A 60 -1.85 12.94 15.86
C ALA A 60 -0.79 13.97 15.42
N GLU A 61 0.01 13.64 14.39
CA GLU A 61 1.01 14.55 13.81
C GLU A 61 0.42 15.55 12.80
N GLY A 62 -0.91 15.56 12.59
CA GLY A 62 -1.59 16.47 11.66
C GLY A 62 -1.37 16.15 10.19
N LEU A 63 -0.84 14.97 9.83
CA LEU A 63 -0.56 14.57 8.45
C LEU A 63 -1.84 14.32 7.63
N TRP A 64 -2.95 14.06 8.31
CA TRP A 64 -4.27 13.92 7.68
C TRP A 64 -4.85 15.24 7.18
N GLU A 65 -4.61 16.34 7.88
CA GLU A 65 -5.28 17.62 7.57
C GLU A 65 -5.01 18.09 6.13
N PRO A 66 -3.76 18.10 5.61
CA PRO A 66 -3.51 18.47 4.22
C PRO A 66 -4.25 17.58 3.22
N VAL A 67 -4.37 16.26 3.50
CA VAL A 67 -5.11 15.31 2.65
C VAL A 67 -6.60 15.69 2.63
N TYR A 68 -7.19 15.88 3.81
CA TYR A 68 -8.60 16.23 3.96
C TYR A 68 -8.95 17.53 3.25
N GLN A 69 -8.10 18.54 3.35
CA GLN A 69 -8.31 19.83 2.67
C GLN A 69 -8.23 19.71 1.16
N ALA A 70 -7.34 18.84 0.65
CA ALA A 70 -7.12 18.67 -0.79
C ALA A 70 -8.18 17.82 -1.48
N LEU A 71 -8.77 16.83 -0.76
CA LEU A 71 -9.79 15.93 -1.31
C LEU A 71 -10.97 16.67 -1.92
N GLN A 72 -11.37 16.25 -3.12
CA GLN A 72 -12.50 16.78 -3.88
C GLN A 72 -13.50 15.65 -4.21
N PRO A 73 -14.76 16.00 -4.56
CA PRO A 73 -15.72 15.04 -5.06
C PRO A 73 -15.16 14.23 -6.24
N GLY A 74 -15.30 12.91 -6.16
CA GLY A 74 -14.83 11.98 -7.19
C GLY A 74 -13.39 11.48 -7.02
N ASP A 75 -12.60 12.03 -6.09
CA ASP A 75 -11.26 11.52 -5.80
C ASP A 75 -11.30 10.13 -5.15
N LEU A 76 -10.24 9.34 -5.34
CA LEU A 76 -10.03 8.04 -4.69
C LEU A 76 -9.10 8.21 -3.50
N LEU A 77 -9.45 7.68 -2.33
CA LEU A 77 -8.59 7.61 -1.16
C LEU A 77 -8.26 6.15 -0.83
N LEU A 78 -7.00 5.74 -1.00
CA LEU A 78 -6.47 4.47 -0.51
C LEU A 78 -5.97 4.65 0.93
N ILE A 79 -6.39 3.75 1.84
CA ILE A 79 -6.08 3.80 3.28
C ILE A 79 -5.37 2.50 3.66
N GLN A 80 -4.05 2.56 3.93
CA GLN A 80 -3.22 1.39 4.23
C GLN A 80 -2.31 1.64 5.44
N PHE A 81 -2.63 1.02 6.56
CA PHE A 81 -1.83 1.01 7.78
C PHE A 81 -1.77 -0.40 8.37
N GLY A 82 -1.02 -0.58 9.47
CA GLY A 82 -0.89 -1.83 10.21
C GLY A 82 0.51 -2.10 10.73
N HIS A 83 1.56 -1.89 9.91
CA HIS A 83 2.95 -2.21 10.27
C HIS A 83 3.47 -1.51 11.53
N ASN A 84 2.87 -0.40 11.92
CA ASN A 84 3.27 0.37 13.09
C ASN A 84 2.21 0.36 14.18
N ASP A 85 0.95 0.12 13.82
CA ASP A 85 -0.19 0.06 14.74
C ASP A 85 -0.09 -1.12 15.71
N GLU A 86 0.52 -2.23 15.27
CA GLU A 86 0.72 -3.46 16.02
C GLU A 86 1.86 -3.42 17.04
N LYS A 87 2.63 -2.31 17.13
CA LYS A 87 3.82 -2.18 17.98
C LYS A 87 3.47 -1.82 19.42
N GLU A 88 3.03 -2.79 20.21
CA GLU A 88 2.59 -2.60 21.61
C GLU A 88 3.62 -1.90 22.51
N TYR A 89 4.91 -2.01 22.18
CA TYR A 89 5.99 -1.35 22.91
C TYR A 89 6.11 0.15 22.61
N ASP A 90 5.39 0.68 21.63
CA ASP A 90 5.43 2.07 21.19
C ASP A 90 4.04 2.72 21.34
N SER A 91 3.82 3.34 22.49
CA SER A 91 2.51 3.92 22.84
C SER A 91 2.05 5.06 21.92
N GLU A 92 2.97 5.71 21.18
CA GLU A 92 2.62 6.78 20.25
C GLU A 92 2.03 6.22 18.94
N ARG A 93 2.47 5.00 18.57
CA ARG A 93 2.03 4.32 17.35
C ARG A 93 0.98 3.27 17.59
N TYR A 94 1.10 2.54 18.70
CA TYR A 94 0.22 1.44 19.02
C TYR A 94 -1.24 1.86 19.10
N SER A 95 -2.09 1.04 18.53
CA SER A 95 -3.53 1.05 18.72
C SER A 95 -4.02 -0.37 18.91
N SER A 96 -4.95 -0.62 19.83
CA SER A 96 -5.65 -1.90 19.87
C SER A 96 -6.29 -2.20 18.49
N PRO A 97 -6.55 -3.46 18.14
CA PRO A 97 -7.23 -3.78 16.88
C PRO A 97 -8.57 -3.04 16.72
N GLU A 98 -9.30 -2.82 17.81
CA GLU A 98 -10.56 -2.09 17.85
C GLU A 98 -10.34 -0.60 17.58
N ASP A 99 -9.39 0.04 18.25
CA ASP A 99 -9.05 1.46 18.05
C ASP A 99 -8.48 1.70 16.65
N PHE A 100 -7.65 0.78 16.16
CA PHE A 100 -7.14 0.79 14.79
C PHE A 100 -8.28 0.80 13.77
N ALA A 101 -9.25 -0.10 13.91
CA ALA A 101 -10.42 -0.14 13.04
C ALA A 101 -11.24 1.16 13.11
N LEU A 102 -11.41 1.76 14.29
CA LEU A 102 -12.10 3.04 14.45
C LEU A 102 -11.37 4.20 13.78
N LEU A 103 -10.05 4.22 13.81
CA LEU A 103 -9.24 5.22 13.11
C LEU A 103 -9.40 5.10 11.58
N LEU A 104 -9.36 3.87 11.02
CA LEU A 104 -9.59 3.66 9.59
C LEU A 104 -11.01 4.06 9.18
N LEU A 105 -12.01 3.74 10.01
CA LEU A 105 -13.39 4.16 9.78
C LEU A 105 -13.52 5.70 9.78
N ASN A 106 -12.84 6.39 10.68
CA ASN A 106 -12.83 7.85 10.72
C ASN A 106 -12.29 8.44 9.41
N TYR A 107 -11.14 7.97 8.90
CA TYR A 107 -10.61 8.42 7.61
C TYR A 107 -11.59 8.17 6.47
N ALA A 108 -12.18 6.98 6.41
CA ALA A 108 -13.15 6.63 5.37
C ALA A 108 -14.39 7.53 5.42
N ASN A 109 -14.93 7.81 6.61
CA ASN A 109 -16.09 8.65 6.78
C ASN A 109 -15.80 10.13 6.44
N LEU A 110 -14.61 10.62 6.77
CA LEU A 110 -14.17 11.96 6.39
C LEU A 110 -14.00 12.10 4.88
N ALA A 111 -13.47 11.09 4.20
CA ALA A 111 -13.41 11.06 2.74
C ALA A 111 -14.81 11.06 2.11
N LYS A 112 -15.74 10.24 2.62
CA LYS A 112 -17.13 10.23 2.16
C LYS A 112 -17.82 11.59 2.32
N LYS A 113 -17.52 12.36 3.38
CA LYS A 113 -18.03 13.74 3.56
C LYS A 113 -17.54 14.71 2.49
N LYS A 114 -16.40 14.42 1.87
CA LYS A 114 -15.84 15.13 0.71
C LYS A 114 -16.34 14.57 -0.63
N GLU A 115 -17.27 13.62 -0.61
CA GLU A 115 -17.75 12.90 -1.80
C GLU A 115 -16.61 12.16 -2.54
N ALA A 116 -15.51 11.83 -1.83
CA ALA A 116 -14.44 10.99 -2.31
C ALA A 116 -14.74 9.49 -2.04
N TYR A 117 -14.07 8.61 -2.76
CA TYR A 117 -14.24 7.16 -2.71
C TYR A 117 -13.15 6.51 -1.83
N PRO A 118 -13.41 6.20 -0.55
CA PRO A 118 -12.44 5.51 0.28
C PRO A 118 -12.38 4.03 -0.05
N VAL A 119 -11.16 3.47 -0.07
CA VAL A 119 -10.88 2.04 -0.19
C VAL A 119 -9.92 1.64 0.94
N LEU A 120 -10.31 0.65 1.73
CA LEU A 120 -9.42 0.06 2.72
C LEU A 120 -8.48 -0.92 2.04
N VAL A 121 -7.21 -0.89 2.44
CA VAL A 121 -6.18 -1.82 1.97
C VAL A 121 -5.56 -2.49 3.19
N THR A 122 -5.57 -3.83 3.26
CA THR A 122 -4.87 -4.53 4.34
C THR A 122 -3.35 -4.35 4.21
N PRO A 123 -2.58 -4.39 5.31
CA PRO A 123 -1.13 -4.20 5.26
C PRO A 123 -0.46 -5.21 4.32
N LEU A 124 0.62 -4.78 3.67
CA LEU A 124 1.47 -5.66 2.86
C LEU A 124 2.11 -6.72 3.75
N THR A 125 2.17 -8.00 3.31
CA THR A 125 2.84 -9.04 4.07
C THR A 125 4.35 -8.78 4.21
N ARG A 126 4.93 -9.08 5.39
CA ARG A 126 6.40 -9.18 5.54
C ARG A 126 6.86 -10.52 5.01
N ARG A 127 8.08 -10.54 4.45
CA ARG A 127 8.71 -11.77 3.97
C ARG A 127 9.47 -12.46 5.10
N LEU A 128 8.76 -12.91 6.13
CA LEU A 128 9.32 -13.68 7.24
C LEU A 128 8.99 -15.16 7.03
N LEU A 129 9.89 -15.87 6.35
CA LEU A 129 9.71 -17.28 6.00
C LEU A 129 9.99 -18.17 7.21
N LEU A 130 9.07 -19.10 7.45
CA LEU A 130 9.21 -20.21 8.37
C LEU A 130 9.95 -21.38 7.69
N PRO A 131 10.48 -22.36 8.46
CA PRO A 131 11.21 -23.50 7.90
C PRO A 131 10.40 -24.35 6.89
N ASP A 132 9.08 -24.30 6.94
CA ASP A 132 8.18 -25.00 6.00
C ASP A 132 7.89 -24.23 4.72
N GLY A 133 8.52 -23.05 4.54
CA GLY A 133 8.34 -22.17 3.38
C GLY A 133 7.09 -21.29 3.45
N LYS A 134 6.32 -21.35 4.54
CA LYS A 134 5.20 -20.44 4.78
C LYS A 134 5.68 -19.14 5.39
N LEU A 135 4.90 -18.08 5.19
CA LEU A 135 5.15 -16.80 5.85
C LEU A 135 4.59 -16.80 7.28
N GLU A 136 5.34 -16.22 8.18
CA GLU A 136 4.84 -15.90 9.52
C GLU A 136 3.61 -14.98 9.43
N ASN A 137 2.68 -15.13 10.37
CA ASN A 137 1.59 -14.17 10.54
C ASN A 137 2.09 -12.96 11.36
N SER A 138 2.94 -12.15 10.74
CA SER A 138 3.65 -11.05 11.41
C SER A 138 2.76 -9.85 11.75
N HIS A 139 1.54 -9.78 11.18
CA HIS A 139 0.57 -8.72 11.48
C HIS A 139 -0.51 -9.15 12.48
N GLY A 140 -0.43 -10.39 12.98
CA GLY A 140 -1.41 -10.90 13.94
C GLY A 140 -2.85 -10.73 13.43
N VAL A 141 -3.65 -10.03 14.21
CA VAL A 141 -5.09 -9.83 13.96
C VAL A 141 -5.42 -8.54 13.19
N TYR A 142 -4.44 -7.70 12.87
CA TYR A 142 -4.71 -6.40 12.23
C TYR A 142 -5.32 -6.51 10.82
N PRO A 143 -4.89 -7.43 9.94
CA PRO A 143 -5.57 -7.63 8.65
C PRO A 143 -7.03 -8.04 8.83
N ASP A 144 -7.34 -8.88 9.84
CA ASP A 144 -8.71 -9.31 10.13
C ASP A 144 -9.56 -8.15 10.67
N ALA A 145 -8.98 -7.24 11.46
CA ALA A 145 -9.67 -6.02 11.90
C ALA A 145 -10.10 -5.16 10.69
N VAL A 146 -9.25 -5.03 9.65
CA VAL A 146 -9.61 -4.31 8.42
C VAL A 146 -10.72 -5.04 7.66
N ARG A 147 -10.63 -6.37 7.50
CA ARG A 147 -11.66 -7.19 6.82
C ARG A 147 -13.01 -7.09 7.52
N CYS A 148 -13.01 -7.24 8.85
CA CYS A 148 -14.22 -7.13 9.67
C CYS A 148 -14.84 -5.71 9.58
N LEU A 149 -14.01 -4.67 9.62
CA LEU A 149 -14.45 -3.29 9.43
C LEU A 149 -15.11 -3.11 8.06
N ALA A 150 -14.43 -3.54 6.98
CA ALA A 150 -14.94 -3.41 5.62
C ALA A 150 -16.30 -4.09 5.45
N ALA A 151 -16.43 -5.31 5.96
CA ALA A 151 -17.69 -6.05 5.90
C ALA A 151 -18.81 -5.40 6.70
N ARG A 152 -18.53 -4.94 7.95
CA ARG A 152 -19.51 -4.31 8.84
C ARG A 152 -20.03 -2.99 8.29
N GLU A 153 -19.15 -2.15 7.75
CA GLU A 153 -19.47 -0.80 7.29
C GLU A 153 -19.74 -0.72 5.79
N ASN A 154 -19.76 -1.88 5.09
CA ASN A 154 -19.90 -1.97 3.65
C ASN A 154 -18.91 -1.04 2.91
N LEU A 155 -17.63 -1.10 3.31
CA LEU A 155 -16.54 -0.34 2.70
C LEU A 155 -15.82 -1.20 1.67
N PRO A 156 -15.40 -0.62 0.53
CA PRO A 156 -14.53 -1.30 -0.42
C PRO A 156 -13.23 -1.74 0.24
N LEU A 157 -12.79 -2.95 -0.09
CA LEU A 157 -11.58 -3.58 0.47
C LEU A 157 -10.71 -4.15 -0.63
N ILE A 158 -9.40 -3.91 -0.53
CA ILE A 158 -8.36 -4.65 -1.24
C ILE A 158 -7.57 -5.45 -0.21
N ASP A 159 -7.67 -6.77 -0.27
CA ASP A 159 -6.97 -7.67 0.66
C ASP A 159 -5.54 -7.93 0.18
N LEU A 160 -4.69 -6.92 0.32
CA LEU A 160 -3.29 -6.98 -0.09
C LEU A 160 -2.50 -8.01 0.74
N THR A 161 -2.83 -8.19 2.02
CA THR A 161 -2.16 -9.21 2.87
C THR A 161 -2.34 -10.60 2.27
N ALA A 162 -3.56 -10.97 1.89
CA ALA A 162 -3.82 -12.29 1.31
C ALA A 162 -3.14 -12.44 -0.06
N ALA A 163 -3.29 -11.47 -0.95
CA ALA A 163 -2.73 -11.51 -2.30
C ALA A 163 -1.19 -11.55 -2.29
N SER A 164 -0.55 -10.70 -1.48
CA SER A 164 0.91 -10.65 -1.38
C SER A 164 1.49 -11.90 -0.71
N ARG A 165 0.81 -12.45 0.30
CA ARG A 165 1.18 -13.74 0.93
C ARG A 165 1.15 -14.87 -0.09
N GLU A 166 0.05 -15.01 -0.83
CA GLU A 166 -0.10 -16.06 -1.85
C GLU A 166 1.03 -16.00 -2.88
N LEU A 167 1.34 -14.81 -3.39
CA LEU A 167 2.45 -14.64 -4.35
C LEU A 167 3.78 -15.05 -3.73
N VAL A 168 4.15 -14.50 -2.58
CA VAL A 168 5.46 -14.72 -1.96
C VAL A 168 5.65 -16.19 -1.57
N GLU A 169 4.62 -16.86 -1.04
CA GLU A 169 4.67 -18.29 -0.69
C GLU A 169 4.71 -19.20 -1.94
N SER A 170 4.27 -18.74 -3.11
CA SER A 170 4.33 -19.50 -4.36
C SER A 170 5.69 -19.46 -5.05
N MET A 171 6.59 -18.59 -4.59
CA MET A 171 7.87 -18.32 -5.23
C MET A 171 9.04 -19.00 -4.50
N PRO A 172 10.14 -19.33 -5.22
CA PRO A 172 11.41 -19.65 -4.59
C PRO A 172 11.90 -18.50 -3.70
N ASP A 173 12.54 -18.84 -2.57
CA ASP A 173 13.03 -17.86 -1.59
C ASP A 173 13.87 -16.75 -2.24
N GLU A 174 14.85 -17.11 -3.08
CA GLU A 174 15.74 -16.17 -3.76
C GLU A 174 14.98 -15.17 -4.65
N LYS A 175 13.92 -15.64 -5.31
CA LYS A 175 13.10 -14.77 -6.18
C LYS A 175 12.27 -13.79 -5.37
N SER A 176 11.68 -14.25 -4.26
CA SER A 176 10.90 -13.37 -3.38
C SER A 176 11.76 -12.29 -2.71
N ARG A 177 13.08 -12.55 -2.48
CA ARG A 177 14.03 -11.55 -1.97
C ARG A 177 14.13 -10.33 -2.88
N GLU A 178 13.96 -10.49 -4.19
CA GLU A 178 14.07 -9.40 -5.16
C GLU A 178 13.00 -8.30 -4.97
N PHE A 179 11.91 -8.61 -4.29
CA PHE A 179 10.85 -7.63 -3.97
C PHE A 179 11.19 -6.75 -2.78
N TYR A 180 12.01 -7.26 -1.86
CA TYR A 180 12.29 -6.62 -0.58
C TYR A 180 13.72 -6.06 -0.53
N MET A 181 14.01 -5.25 0.48
CA MET A 181 15.34 -4.69 0.71
C MET A 181 16.31 -5.77 1.24
N VAL A 182 16.45 -6.87 0.51
CA VAL A 182 17.32 -8.00 0.82
C VAL A 182 18.33 -8.18 -0.31
N PHE A 183 19.60 -7.85 -0.03
CA PHE A 183 20.68 -7.90 -1.04
C PHE A 183 22.06 -7.90 -0.37
N PRO A 184 23.10 -8.47 -1.04
CA PRO A 184 24.46 -8.54 -0.48
C PRO A 184 25.15 -7.17 -0.46
N ALA A 185 26.26 -7.12 0.28
CA ALA A 185 27.20 -6.00 0.29
C ALA A 185 27.71 -5.65 -1.13
N GLY A 186 27.91 -4.35 -1.36
CA GLY A 186 28.46 -3.84 -2.63
C GLY A 186 27.48 -3.77 -3.80
N MET A 187 26.19 -4.11 -3.60
CA MET A 187 25.19 -4.04 -4.67
C MET A 187 24.67 -2.61 -4.92
N TYR A 188 24.57 -1.78 -3.86
CA TYR A 188 24.06 -0.41 -3.93
C TYR A 188 24.92 0.53 -3.10
N ASP A 189 25.27 1.70 -3.66
CA ASP A 189 26.13 2.70 -3.01
C ASP A 189 25.54 3.21 -1.68
N ASN A 190 24.22 3.35 -1.58
CA ASN A 190 23.54 3.78 -0.34
C ASN A 190 23.56 2.72 0.77
N TYR A 191 23.90 1.47 0.43
CA TYR A 191 23.93 0.32 1.35
C TYR A 191 25.20 -0.53 1.10
N PRO A 192 26.41 0.01 1.38
CA PRO A 192 27.66 -0.68 1.04
C PRO A 192 27.81 -2.03 1.74
N ASP A 193 27.23 -2.20 2.93
CA ASP A 193 27.26 -3.45 3.69
C ASP A 193 26.13 -4.42 3.32
N GLY A 194 25.30 -4.08 2.30
CA GLY A 194 24.09 -4.82 1.96
C GLY A 194 22.92 -4.52 2.92
N LYS A 195 21.84 -5.25 2.76
CA LYS A 195 20.63 -5.10 3.59
C LYS A 195 19.91 -6.44 3.74
N GLU A 196 19.32 -6.67 4.91
CA GLU A 196 18.40 -7.77 5.16
C GLU A 196 17.14 -7.22 5.82
N ASP A 197 16.24 -6.66 5.01
CA ASP A 197 15.00 -6.05 5.46
C ASP A 197 13.83 -6.66 4.68
N ASN A 198 13.11 -7.52 5.36
CA ASN A 198 12.00 -8.30 4.82
C ASN A 198 10.64 -7.54 4.88
N THR A 199 10.67 -6.22 5.07
CA THR A 199 9.48 -5.36 5.17
C THR A 199 9.44 -4.33 4.04
N HIS A 200 10.54 -3.57 3.86
CA HIS A 200 10.59 -2.51 2.87
C HIS A 200 10.90 -3.04 1.48
N LEU A 201 10.39 -2.36 0.47
CA LEU A 201 10.39 -2.81 -0.91
C LEU A 201 11.54 -2.20 -1.72
N ARG A 202 11.99 -2.94 -2.74
CA ARG A 202 12.65 -2.40 -3.92
C ARG A 202 11.64 -2.11 -5.02
N TYR A 203 12.06 -1.43 -6.09
CA TYR A 203 11.19 -1.03 -7.19
C TYR A 203 10.39 -2.21 -7.78
N LEU A 204 11.02 -3.37 -8.01
CA LEU A 204 10.31 -4.55 -8.52
C LEU A 204 9.17 -4.99 -7.59
N GLY A 205 9.41 -5.00 -6.27
CA GLY A 205 8.38 -5.29 -5.28
C GLY A 205 7.26 -4.25 -5.29
N ALA A 206 7.62 -2.96 -5.32
CA ALA A 206 6.63 -1.88 -5.38
C ALA A 206 5.72 -2.00 -6.61
N VAL A 207 6.27 -2.22 -7.80
CA VAL A 207 5.50 -2.44 -9.03
C VAL A 207 4.62 -3.68 -8.92
N THR A 208 5.19 -4.81 -8.48
CA THR A 208 4.46 -6.08 -8.37
C THR A 208 3.27 -5.97 -7.41
N PHE A 209 3.47 -5.38 -6.22
CA PHE A 209 2.36 -5.25 -5.26
C PHE A 209 1.36 -4.16 -5.66
N CYS A 210 1.77 -3.14 -6.42
CA CYS A 210 0.84 -2.20 -7.05
C CYS A 210 -0.06 -2.86 -8.10
N SER A 211 0.40 -3.91 -8.81
CA SER A 211 -0.50 -4.65 -9.70
C SER A 211 -1.67 -5.28 -8.95
N MET A 212 -1.45 -5.72 -7.70
CA MET A 212 -2.52 -6.26 -6.86
C MET A 212 -3.51 -5.18 -6.41
N ILE A 213 -3.03 -3.95 -6.16
CA ILE A 213 -3.92 -2.81 -5.91
C ILE A 213 -4.76 -2.52 -7.16
N ALA A 214 -4.16 -2.49 -8.34
CA ALA A 214 -4.87 -2.29 -9.59
C ALA A 214 -5.89 -3.43 -9.87
N ASP A 215 -5.51 -4.69 -9.68
CA ASP A 215 -6.41 -5.85 -9.78
C ASP A 215 -7.58 -5.74 -8.77
N GLY A 216 -7.29 -5.27 -7.56
CA GLY A 216 -8.30 -5.01 -6.55
C GLY A 216 -9.29 -3.92 -6.95
N LEU A 217 -8.81 -2.77 -7.42
CA LEU A 217 -9.65 -1.67 -7.93
C LEU A 217 -10.50 -2.14 -9.14
N LYS A 218 -9.91 -2.94 -10.04
CA LYS A 218 -10.60 -3.53 -11.17
C LYS A 218 -11.72 -4.47 -10.70
N SER A 219 -11.46 -5.28 -9.69
CA SER A 219 -12.43 -6.24 -9.13
C SER A 219 -13.57 -5.54 -8.40
N LEU A 220 -13.34 -4.39 -7.77
CA LEU A 220 -14.38 -3.55 -7.20
C LEU A 220 -15.31 -2.98 -8.26
N GLY A 221 -14.83 -2.80 -9.49
CA GLY A 221 -15.62 -2.34 -10.63
C GLY A 221 -16.11 -0.89 -10.52
N GLY A 222 -17.03 -0.49 -11.42
CA GLY A 222 -17.63 0.84 -11.40
C GLY A 222 -16.59 1.95 -11.32
N VAL A 223 -16.84 2.95 -10.49
CA VAL A 223 -15.96 4.12 -10.32
C VAL A 223 -14.52 3.77 -9.95
N TYR A 224 -14.27 2.66 -9.26
CA TYR A 224 -12.92 2.25 -8.86
C TYR A 224 -12.10 1.76 -10.06
N ALA A 225 -12.72 1.02 -10.98
CA ALA A 225 -12.06 0.57 -12.21
C ALA A 225 -11.80 1.71 -13.19
N ASP A 226 -12.56 2.81 -13.12
CA ASP A 226 -12.41 3.97 -14.00
C ASP A 226 -11.11 4.74 -13.78
N PHE A 227 -10.42 4.52 -12.65
CA PHE A 227 -9.10 5.09 -12.40
C PHE A 227 -7.98 4.40 -13.18
N LEU A 228 -8.21 3.18 -13.68
CA LEU A 228 -7.19 2.34 -14.26
C LEU A 228 -7.05 2.53 -15.78
N LEU A 229 -5.85 2.21 -16.29
CA LEU A 229 -5.62 2.04 -17.72
C LEU A 229 -6.64 1.05 -18.29
N GLN A 230 -7.25 1.43 -19.43
CA GLN A 230 -8.10 0.54 -20.21
C GLN A 230 -7.21 -0.31 -21.13
N GLY A 231 -7.29 -1.64 -21.01
CA GLY A 231 -6.49 -2.57 -21.80
C GLY A 231 -5.82 -3.64 -20.94
N PRO A 232 -5.01 -4.52 -21.53
CA PRO A 232 -4.24 -5.47 -20.74
C PRO A 232 -3.27 -4.68 -19.86
N ILE A 233 -3.49 -4.72 -18.55
CA ILE A 233 -2.44 -4.38 -17.59
C ILE A 233 -1.27 -5.30 -17.92
N MET A 234 -0.05 -4.74 -18.03
CA MET A 234 1.16 -5.50 -18.34
C MET A 234 1.10 -6.87 -17.66
N ASP A 235 1.34 -7.93 -18.45
CA ASP A 235 1.23 -9.30 -17.98
C ASP A 235 1.86 -9.43 -16.59
N LYS A 236 1.13 -10.10 -15.70
CA LYS A 236 1.62 -10.41 -14.36
C LYS A 236 3.06 -10.91 -14.48
N TYR A 237 3.95 -10.41 -13.63
CA TYR A 237 5.32 -10.89 -13.55
C TYR A 237 5.32 -12.43 -13.57
N ASP A 238 5.70 -13.02 -14.72
CA ASP A 238 5.74 -14.47 -14.93
C ASP A 238 7.13 -15.08 -14.64
N GLY A 239 8.07 -14.26 -14.20
CA GLY A 239 9.45 -14.67 -13.91
C GLY A 239 10.29 -15.02 -15.13
N LYS A 240 9.73 -15.00 -16.34
CA LYS A 240 10.40 -15.47 -17.56
C LYS A 240 10.94 -14.36 -18.47
N GLN A 241 10.50 -13.11 -18.29
CA GLN A 241 10.85 -12.03 -19.21
C GLN A 241 12.22 -11.36 -18.97
N TYR A 242 12.94 -11.75 -17.92
CA TYR A 242 14.22 -11.13 -17.54
C TYR A 242 15.43 -12.06 -17.66
N GLU A 243 15.27 -13.23 -18.32
CA GLU A 243 16.40 -14.07 -18.70
C GLU A 243 16.92 -13.64 -20.10
N LYS A 244 17.62 -12.50 -20.15
CA LYS A 244 18.51 -12.14 -21.27
C LYS A 244 19.68 -11.30 -20.78
#